data_94fd4a984ad8a54564d955f026df33ba
#
_entry.id   94fd4a984ad8a54564d955f026df33ba
#
_cell.length_a   1.000
_cell.length_b   1.000
_cell.length_c   1.000
_cell.angle_alpha   90.00
_cell.angle_beta   90.00
_cell.angle_gamma   90.00
#
_symmetry.space_group_name_H-M   'P 1'
#
loop_
_entity.id
_entity.type
_entity.pdbx_description
1 polymer ?
#
loop_
_entity_poly.entity_id
_entity_poly.type
_entity_poly.pdbx_seq_one_letter_code
_entity_poly.pdbx_strand_id
1 'polypeptide(L)'
;VRYSKDVTEEEVLQKIEDLNNDTDVSGILVQLPLPPQINKEKIINAVSPKKDVDGFHPMNVGNLSSGHHALVPCTPLGCLYLIKKVENNLSGKHAVIIGRSNLNGKPMAQLLLKENCTVTIVHSKTKDLKQECLKADILVAAVGVAKLVKEDWVKENSIVIDVGINKVGDKIVGDVDFDSVKEKSKAITPVP
;
A
#
# COMPACT_ATOMS: atom_id res chain seq x y z
N VAL A 1 0.46 -3.80 23.30
CA VAL A 1 1.71 -4.13 24.04
C VAL A 1 2.84 -3.30 23.44
N ARG A 2 3.71 -2.74 24.30
CA ARG A 2 4.94 -2.05 23.87
C ARG A 2 6.12 -2.78 24.45
N TYR A 3 7.10 -3.03 23.62
CA TYR A 3 8.37 -3.64 24.00
C TYR A 3 9.53 -2.63 23.94
N SER A 4 10.61 -2.94 24.66
CA SER A 4 11.88 -2.24 24.46
C SER A 4 12.50 -2.59 23.12
N LYS A 5 13.54 -1.84 22.72
CA LYS A 5 14.28 -2.13 21.47
C LYS A 5 15.03 -3.46 21.52
N ASP A 6 15.28 -3.98 22.70
CA ASP A 6 16.07 -5.19 22.95
C ASP A 6 15.22 -6.46 23.10
N VAL A 7 13.91 -6.36 22.79
CA VAL A 7 13.00 -7.51 22.84
C VAL A 7 13.50 -8.62 21.90
N THR A 8 13.38 -9.86 22.36
CA THR A 8 13.78 -11.02 21.56
C THR A 8 12.67 -11.43 20.59
N GLU A 9 13.04 -12.14 19.53
CA GLU A 9 12.07 -12.70 18.57
C GLU A 9 11.13 -13.68 19.26
N GLU A 10 11.67 -14.50 20.18
CA GLU A 10 10.93 -15.49 20.95
C GLU A 10 9.83 -14.87 21.81
N GLU A 11 10.14 -13.76 22.52
CA GLU A 11 9.16 -13.05 23.34
C GLU A 11 8.00 -12.50 22.49
N VAL A 12 8.31 -11.98 21.30
CA VAL A 12 7.27 -11.47 20.38
C VAL A 12 6.43 -12.62 19.83
N LEU A 13 7.05 -13.73 19.42
CA LEU A 13 6.35 -14.92 18.93
C LEU A 13 5.43 -15.51 19.99
N GLN A 14 5.90 -15.66 21.23
CA GLN A 14 5.09 -16.16 22.33
C GLN A 14 3.87 -15.25 22.57
N LYS A 15 4.07 -13.93 22.52
CA LYS A 15 2.94 -12.99 22.66
C LYS A 15 1.92 -13.10 21.55
N ILE A 16 2.38 -13.32 20.32
CA ILE A 16 1.47 -13.53 19.18
C ILE A 16 0.67 -14.82 19.37
N GLU A 17 1.30 -15.90 19.83
CA GLU A 17 0.64 -17.15 20.12
C GLU A 17 -0.44 -17.00 21.20
N ASP A 18 -0.14 -16.31 22.30
CA ASP A 18 -1.10 -15.98 23.35
C ASP A 18 -2.32 -15.23 22.76
N LEU A 19 -2.07 -14.20 21.94
CA LEU A 19 -3.13 -13.42 21.32
C LEU A 19 -3.93 -14.19 20.26
N ASN A 20 -3.30 -15.12 19.55
CA ASN A 20 -3.98 -16.01 18.62
C ASN A 20 -4.99 -16.92 19.34
N ASN A 21 -4.63 -17.40 20.52
CA ASN A 21 -5.43 -18.31 21.34
C ASN A 21 -6.46 -17.60 22.20
N ASP A 22 -6.34 -16.30 22.41
CA ASP A 22 -7.27 -15.50 23.19
C ASP A 22 -8.55 -15.22 22.38
N THR A 23 -9.70 -15.72 22.84
CA THR A 23 -10.99 -15.56 22.18
C THR A 23 -11.55 -14.15 22.23
N ASP A 24 -11.09 -13.33 23.18
CA ASP A 24 -11.50 -11.92 23.31
C ASP A 24 -10.74 -10.99 22.39
N VAL A 25 -9.66 -11.48 21.75
CA VAL A 25 -8.87 -10.73 20.77
C VAL A 25 -9.38 -10.97 19.37
N SER A 26 -10.02 -9.98 18.78
CA SER A 26 -10.56 -10.05 17.42
C SER A 26 -9.56 -9.78 16.31
N GLY A 27 -8.45 -9.10 16.61
CA GLY A 27 -7.43 -8.76 15.61
C GLY A 27 -6.08 -8.43 16.22
N ILE A 28 -5.03 -8.69 15.46
CA ILE A 28 -3.65 -8.47 15.86
C ILE A 28 -2.98 -7.58 14.79
N LEU A 29 -2.39 -6.47 15.24
CA LEU A 29 -1.56 -5.59 14.43
C LEU A 29 -0.14 -5.61 14.97
N VAL A 30 0.81 -5.90 14.11
CA VAL A 30 2.24 -5.82 14.42
C VAL A 30 2.82 -4.60 13.73
N GLN A 31 3.15 -3.58 14.53
CA GLN A 31 3.67 -2.31 13.99
C GLN A 31 5.01 -2.51 13.30
N LEU A 32 5.07 -2.15 12.03
CA LEU A 32 6.31 -2.14 11.26
C LEU A 32 6.91 -0.72 11.21
N PRO A 33 8.24 -0.57 11.09
CA PRO A 33 9.26 -1.65 11.01
C PRO A 33 9.58 -2.29 12.36
N LEU A 34 10.02 -3.55 12.32
CA LEU A 34 10.54 -4.26 13.50
C LEU A 34 12.03 -3.95 13.73
N PRO A 35 12.54 -4.14 14.97
CA PRO A 35 13.95 -4.11 15.25
C PRO A 35 14.73 -5.15 14.41
N PRO A 36 16.01 -4.88 14.07
CA PRO A 36 16.76 -5.69 13.10
C PRO A 36 17.02 -7.14 13.54
N GLN A 37 16.99 -7.43 14.85
CA GLN A 37 17.15 -8.77 15.39
C GLN A 37 15.91 -9.66 15.21
N ILE A 38 14.75 -9.09 14.80
CA ILE A 38 13.49 -9.80 14.65
C ILE A 38 13.20 -10.06 13.17
N ASN A 39 12.99 -11.32 12.82
CA ASN A 39 12.62 -11.70 11.46
C ASN A 39 11.16 -11.34 11.18
N LYS A 40 10.99 -10.31 10.35
CA LYS A 40 9.66 -9.82 9.93
C LYS A 40 8.76 -10.90 9.34
N GLU A 41 9.31 -11.79 8.54
CA GLU A 41 8.50 -12.83 7.86
C GLU A 41 8.01 -13.87 8.86
N LYS A 42 8.85 -14.28 9.83
CA LYS A 42 8.40 -15.17 10.90
C LYS A 42 7.25 -14.55 11.70
N ILE A 43 7.39 -13.28 12.07
CA ILE A 43 6.35 -12.57 12.84
C ILE A 43 5.04 -12.48 12.06
N ILE A 44 5.08 -12.09 10.78
CA ILE A 44 3.87 -12.02 9.94
C ILE A 44 3.21 -13.40 9.82
N ASN A 45 3.99 -14.46 9.62
CA ASN A 45 3.49 -15.82 9.47
C ASN A 45 2.94 -16.41 10.79
N ALA A 46 3.37 -15.90 11.95
CA ALA A 46 2.89 -16.34 13.25
C ALA A 46 1.50 -15.79 13.59
N VAL A 47 1.10 -14.65 13.02
CA VAL A 47 -0.24 -14.10 13.24
C VAL A 47 -1.29 -14.98 12.56
N SER A 48 -2.34 -15.36 13.30
CA SER A 48 -3.45 -16.12 12.70
C SER A 48 -4.05 -15.35 11.51
N PRO A 49 -4.22 -15.96 10.33
CA PRO A 49 -4.83 -15.30 9.17
C PRO A 49 -6.19 -14.66 9.43
N LYS A 50 -6.94 -15.21 10.40
CA LYS A 50 -8.26 -14.70 10.80
C LYS A 50 -8.17 -13.45 11.69
N LYS A 51 -7.00 -13.20 12.30
CA LYS A 51 -6.74 -12.06 13.19
C LYS A 51 -5.74 -11.06 12.58
N ASP A 52 -5.22 -11.32 11.38
CA ASP A 52 -4.25 -10.47 10.66
C ASP A 52 -4.96 -9.25 10.07
N VAL A 53 -5.18 -8.22 10.87
CA VAL A 53 -5.91 -7.02 10.45
C VAL A 53 -5.20 -6.18 9.38
N ASP A 54 -3.89 -6.37 9.22
CA ASP A 54 -3.10 -5.72 8.17
C ASP A 54 -3.16 -6.45 6.82
N GLY A 55 -3.63 -7.72 6.81
CA GLY A 55 -3.73 -8.52 5.60
C GLY A 55 -2.37 -8.91 4.99
N PHE A 56 -1.32 -9.02 5.82
CA PHE A 56 0.03 -9.32 5.35
C PHE A 56 0.37 -10.80 5.36
N HIS A 57 -0.42 -11.61 6.08
CA HIS A 57 -0.22 -13.06 6.12
C HIS A 57 -0.36 -13.66 4.72
N PRO A 58 0.52 -14.61 4.30
CA PRO A 58 0.49 -15.21 2.96
C PRO A 58 -0.87 -15.78 2.55
N MET A 59 -1.67 -16.31 3.49
CA MET A 59 -3.02 -16.78 3.23
C MET A 59 -3.95 -15.64 2.79
N ASN A 60 -3.91 -14.48 3.46
CA ASN A 60 -4.70 -13.31 3.07
C ASN A 60 -4.24 -12.74 1.73
N VAL A 61 -2.92 -12.66 1.51
CA VAL A 61 -2.34 -12.23 0.23
C VAL A 61 -2.77 -13.18 -0.91
N GLY A 62 -2.70 -14.49 -0.70
CA GLY A 62 -3.13 -15.50 -1.66
C GLY A 62 -4.62 -15.42 -1.96
N ASN A 63 -5.45 -15.28 -0.93
CA ASN A 63 -6.90 -15.14 -1.06
C ASN A 63 -7.27 -13.87 -1.83
N LEU A 64 -6.64 -12.73 -1.50
CA LEU A 64 -6.85 -11.47 -2.24
C LEU A 64 -6.51 -11.64 -3.71
N SER A 65 -5.36 -12.25 -4.01
CA SER A 65 -4.90 -12.48 -5.39
C SER A 65 -5.80 -13.43 -6.18
N SER A 66 -6.41 -14.40 -5.49
CA SER A 66 -7.33 -15.40 -6.09
C SER A 66 -8.79 -14.93 -6.12
N GLY A 67 -9.08 -13.71 -5.66
CA GLY A 67 -10.44 -13.16 -5.61
C GLY A 67 -11.31 -13.72 -4.46
N HIS A 68 -10.73 -14.48 -3.54
CA HIS A 68 -11.43 -14.99 -2.36
C HIS A 68 -11.57 -13.94 -1.26
N HIS A 69 -12.35 -14.25 -0.23
CA HIS A 69 -12.47 -13.42 0.95
C HIS A 69 -11.13 -13.39 1.71
N ALA A 70 -10.66 -12.18 2.01
CA ALA A 70 -9.40 -11.92 2.72
C ALA A 70 -9.52 -10.68 3.60
N LEU A 71 -8.72 -10.62 4.65
CA LEU A 71 -8.38 -9.36 5.28
C LEU A 71 -7.42 -8.60 4.34
N VAL A 72 -7.79 -7.38 4.00
CA VAL A 72 -7.07 -6.57 2.99
C VAL A 72 -6.31 -5.45 3.67
N PRO A 73 -5.06 -5.16 3.27
CA PRO A 73 -4.32 -4.03 3.82
C PRO A 73 -5.11 -2.72 3.76
N CYS A 74 -5.19 -2.02 4.90
CA CYS A 74 -6.05 -0.85 5.06
C CYS A 74 -5.68 0.30 4.11
N THR A 75 -4.39 0.56 3.88
CA THR A 75 -3.96 1.65 3.00
C THR A 75 -4.40 1.45 1.55
N PRO A 76 -4.15 0.30 0.89
CA PRO A 76 -4.69 0.03 -0.44
C PRO A 76 -6.22 0.08 -0.52
N LEU A 77 -6.89 -0.43 0.50
CA LEU A 77 -8.36 -0.40 0.55
C LEU A 77 -8.88 1.03 0.66
N GLY A 78 -8.25 1.86 1.49
CA GLY A 78 -8.55 3.29 1.61
C GLY A 78 -8.29 4.05 0.30
N CYS A 79 -7.19 3.74 -0.40
CA CYS A 79 -6.89 4.31 -1.72
C CYS A 79 -7.99 3.96 -2.73
N LEU A 80 -8.40 2.69 -2.80
CA LEU A 80 -9.51 2.28 -3.68
C LEU A 80 -10.80 3.02 -3.33
N TYR A 81 -11.12 3.16 -2.03
CA TYR A 81 -12.29 3.90 -1.59
C TYR A 81 -12.26 5.36 -2.08
N LEU A 82 -11.13 6.04 -1.97
CA LEU A 82 -10.96 7.42 -2.46
C LEU A 82 -11.11 7.51 -3.98
N ILE A 83 -10.50 6.59 -4.73
CA ILE A 83 -10.64 6.52 -6.18
C ILE A 83 -12.12 6.37 -6.57
N LYS A 84 -12.84 5.47 -5.92
CA LYS A 84 -14.27 5.22 -6.19
C LYS A 84 -15.19 6.39 -5.79
N LYS A 85 -14.75 7.30 -4.93
CA LYS A 85 -15.48 8.55 -4.65
C LYS A 85 -15.40 9.55 -5.82
N VAL A 86 -14.34 9.50 -6.60
CA VAL A 86 -14.14 10.38 -7.78
C VAL A 86 -14.69 9.73 -9.05
N GLU A 87 -14.53 8.41 -9.17
CA GLU A 87 -14.91 7.64 -10.35
C GLU A 87 -15.50 6.30 -9.90
N ASN A 88 -16.82 6.17 -9.99
CA ASN A 88 -17.49 4.98 -9.47
C ASN A 88 -17.30 3.73 -10.37
N ASN A 89 -17.16 3.92 -11.68
CA ASN A 89 -16.89 2.82 -12.62
C ASN A 89 -15.44 2.85 -13.10
N LEU A 90 -14.65 1.88 -12.66
CA LEU A 90 -13.23 1.75 -12.99
C LEU A 90 -12.97 0.78 -14.16
N SER A 91 -14.01 0.09 -14.65
CA SER A 91 -13.87 -0.91 -15.70
C SER A 91 -13.24 -0.33 -16.97
N GLY A 92 -12.20 -1.00 -17.47
CA GLY A 92 -11.45 -0.60 -18.66
C GLY A 92 -10.44 0.53 -18.47
N LYS A 93 -10.35 1.14 -17.26
CA LYS A 93 -9.34 2.16 -16.98
C LYS A 93 -7.95 1.53 -16.84
N HIS A 94 -6.94 2.29 -17.23
CA HIS A 94 -5.55 1.89 -17.06
C HIS A 94 -5.02 2.45 -15.73
N ALA A 95 -4.68 1.57 -14.83
CA ALA A 95 -4.09 1.91 -13.54
C ALA A 95 -2.58 1.61 -13.54
N VAL A 96 -1.78 2.59 -13.16
CA VAL A 96 -0.33 2.42 -13.00
C VAL A 96 0.03 2.60 -11.52
N ILE A 97 0.74 1.64 -10.95
CA ILE A 97 1.19 1.65 -9.57
C ILE A 97 2.71 1.76 -9.53
N ILE A 98 3.22 2.86 -8.98
CA ILE A 98 4.64 3.05 -8.74
C ILE A 98 4.97 2.44 -7.38
N GLY A 99 5.66 1.28 -7.40
CA GLY A 99 6.00 0.50 -6.22
C GLY A 99 5.42 -0.90 -6.24
N ARG A 100 6.18 -1.86 -5.66
CA ARG A 100 5.81 -3.29 -5.64
C ARG A 100 5.97 -3.94 -4.26
N SER A 101 5.75 -3.15 -3.22
CA SER A 101 5.81 -3.68 -1.85
C SER A 101 4.63 -4.63 -1.58
N ASN A 102 4.84 -5.57 -0.66
CA ASN A 102 3.76 -6.43 -0.18
C ASN A 102 2.73 -5.65 0.66
N LEU A 103 3.12 -4.47 1.16
CA LEU A 103 2.26 -3.63 2.01
C LEU A 103 1.27 -2.79 1.20
N ASN A 104 1.69 -2.25 0.05
CA ASN A 104 0.91 -1.29 -0.72
C ASN A 104 0.79 -1.66 -2.20
N GLY A 105 1.91 -1.73 -2.94
CA GLY A 105 1.88 -1.83 -4.40
C GLY A 105 1.18 -3.08 -4.92
N LYS A 106 1.54 -4.27 -4.41
CA LYS A 106 0.92 -5.53 -4.83
C LYS A 106 -0.57 -5.62 -4.46
N PRO A 107 -0.98 -5.37 -3.19
CA PRO A 107 -2.40 -5.42 -2.85
C PRO A 107 -3.22 -4.35 -3.58
N MET A 108 -2.68 -3.15 -3.84
CA MET A 108 -3.35 -2.13 -4.64
C MET A 108 -3.63 -2.62 -6.07
N ALA A 109 -2.65 -3.31 -6.67
CA ALA A 109 -2.80 -3.89 -8.00
C ALA A 109 -3.93 -4.94 -8.04
N GLN A 110 -4.00 -5.81 -7.05
CA GLN A 110 -5.07 -6.82 -6.95
C GLN A 110 -6.45 -6.18 -6.79
N LEU A 111 -6.55 -5.13 -5.98
CA LEU A 111 -7.81 -4.41 -5.78
C LEU A 111 -8.28 -3.73 -7.08
N LEU A 112 -7.39 -3.06 -7.81
CA LEU A 112 -7.74 -2.41 -9.08
C LEU A 112 -8.05 -3.42 -10.18
N LEU A 113 -7.34 -4.56 -10.21
CA LEU A 113 -7.65 -5.66 -11.12
C LEU A 113 -9.06 -6.22 -10.86
N LYS A 114 -9.46 -6.37 -9.60
CA LYS A 114 -10.81 -6.79 -9.21
C LYS A 114 -11.90 -5.81 -9.67
N GLU A 115 -11.57 -4.53 -9.80
CA GLU A 115 -12.46 -3.49 -10.36
C GLU A 115 -12.39 -3.43 -11.90
N ASN A 116 -11.82 -4.44 -12.56
CA ASN A 116 -11.66 -4.57 -14.02
C ASN A 116 -10.77 -3.50 -14.66
N CYS A 117 -9.80 -2.96 -13.91
CA CYS A 117 -8.75 -2.12 -14.49
C CYS A 117 -7.72 -2.96 -15.25
N THR A 118 -7.12 -2.38 -16.30
CA THR A 118 -5.83 -2.83 -16.80
C THR A 118 -4.75 -2.30 -15.87
N VAL A 119 -3.92 -3.17 -15.27
CA VAL A 119 -2.99 -2.79 -14.22
C VAL A 119 -1.55 -2.96 -14.67
N THR A 120 -0.75 -1.92 -14.50
CA THR A 120 0.70 -1.94 -14.68
C THR A 120 1.40 -1.61 -13.37
N ILE A 121 2.30 -2.49 -12.91
CA ILE A 121 3.18 -2.22 -11.76
C ILE A 121 4.54 -1.78 -12.29
N VAL A 122 4.98 -0.60 -11.87
CA VAL A 122 6.29 -0.06 -12.22
C VAL A 122 7.18 0.12 -10.97
N HIS A 123 8.48 0.09 -11.15
CA HIS A 123 9.45 0.12 -10.05
C HIS A 123 10.82 0.62 -10.51
N SER A 124 11.80 0.74 -9.63
CA SER A 124 13.15 1.24 -9.92
C SER A 124 13.94 0.52 -11.02
N LYS A 125 13.48 -0.63 -11.51
CA LYS A 125 14.07 -1.37 -12.62
C LYS A 125 13.24 -1.29 -13.92
N THR A 126 12.10 -0.57 -13.88
CA THR A 126 11.29 -0.33 -15.07
C THR A 126 12.02 0.61 -16.01
N LYS A 127 12.09 0.23 -17.29
CA LYS A 127 12.56 1.15 -18.34
C LYS A 127 11.49 2.18 -18.62
N ASP A 128 11.90 3.42 -18.89
CA ASP A 128 11.02 4.52 -19.27
C ASP A 128 9.84 4.73 -18.31
N LEU A 129 10.15 4.71 -17.00
CA LEU A 129 9.18 4.81 -15.91
C LEU A 129 8.16 5.94 -16.12
N LYS A 130 8.61 7.10 -16.57
CA LYS A 130 7.78 8.25 -16.90
C LYS A 130 6.75 7.94 -17.98
N GLN A 131 7.17 7.24 -19.05
CA GLN A 131 6.27 6.90 -20.17
C GLN A 131 5.17 5.93 -19.74
N GLU A 132 5.49 5.01 -18.82
CA GLU A 132 4.46 4.14 -18.26
C GLU A 132 3.45 4.92 -17.41
N CYS A 133 3.92 5.88 -16.61
CA CYS A 133 3.04 6.74 -15.80
C CYS A 133 2.09 7.60 -16.64
N LEU A 134 2.55 8.10 -17.79
CA LEU A 134 1.73 8.91 -18.71
C LEU A 134 0.56 8.16 -19.34
N LYS A 135 0.53 6.83 -19.28
CA LYS A 135 -0.60 6.01 -19.77
C LYS A 135 -1.75 5.92 -18.76
N ALA A 136 -1.51 6.34 -17.50
CA ALA A 136 -2.41 6.08 -16.38
C ALA A 136 -3.65 6.97 -16.38
N ASP A 137 -4.83 6.37 -16.37
CA ASP A 137 -6.08 7.04 -15.93
C ASP A 137 -6.11 7.16 -14.40
N ILE A 138 -5.47 6.19 -13.71
CA ILE A 138 -5.31 6.14 -12.26
C ILE A 138 -3.82 5.90 -11.97
N LEU A 139 -3.18 6.85 -11.31
CA LEU A 139 -1.77 6.74 -10.91
C LEU A 139 -1.67 6.64 -9.38
N VAL A 140 -1.03 5.59 -8.88
CA VAL A 140 -0.79 5.39 -7.45
C VAL A 140 0.71 5.40 -7.18
N ALA A 141 1.20 6.34 -6.38
CA ALA A 141 2.60 6.46 -6.00
C ALA A 141 2.82 5.94 -4.57
N ALA A 142 3.67 4.90 -4.42
CA ALA A 142 3.91 4.20 -3.15
C ALA A 142 5.35 3.66 -3.06
N VAL A 143 6.34 4.55 -3.19
CA VAL A 143 7.78 4.19 -3.23
C VAL A 143 8.62 4.83 -2.14
N GLY A 144 8.09 5.83 -1.41
CA GLY A 144 8.82 6.54 -0.37
C GLY A 144 9.97 7.40 -0.92
N VAL A 145 9.77 8.03 -2.08
CA VAL A 145 10.73 8.95 -2.70
C VAL A 145 10.06 10.30 -2.89
N ALA A 146 10.49 11.27 -2.07
CA ALA A 146 9.88 12.59 -2.02
C ALA A 146 9.81 13.25 -3.40
N LYS A 147 8.60 13.67 -3.81
CA LYS A 147 8.34 14.44 -5.02
C LYS A 147 8.91 13.83 -6.31
N LEU A 148 8.94 12.48 -6.38
CA LEU A 148 9.39 11.74 -7.57
C LEU A 148 8.50 12.05 -8.78
N VAL A 149 7.18 12.00 -8.58
CA VAL A 149 6.18 12.22 -9.63
C VAL A 149 5.93 13.72 -9.80
N LYS A 150 6.17 14.22 -11.00
CA LYS A 150 5.97 15.62 -11.37
C LYS A 150 4.89 15.74 -12.43
N GLU A 151 4.48 16.96 -12.76
CA GLU A 151 3.46 17.25 -13.76
C GLU A 151 3.68 16.51 -15.08
N ASP A 152 4.92 16.45 -15.57
CA ASP A 152 5.29 15.83 -16.83
C ASP A 152 5.28 14.29 -16.82
N TRP A 153 4.93 13.67 -15.67
CA TRP A 153 4.70 12.23 -15.50
C TRP A 153 3.21 11.86 -15.51
N VAL A 154 2.34 12.83 -15.41
CA VAL A 154 0.93 12.60 -15.18
C VAL A 154 0.13 12.86 -16.45
N LYS A 155 -0.77 11.93 -16.78
CA LYS A 155 -1.74 12.12 -17.86
C LYS A 155 -2.79 13.15 -17.43
N GLU A 156 -3.19 13.99 -18.35
CA GLU A 156 -4.26 14.97 -18.10
C GLU A 156 -5.57 14.30 -17.68
N ASN A 157 -6.26 14.90 -16.71
CA ASN A 157 -7.50 14.39 -16.13
C ASN A 157 -7.41 13.00 -15.47
N SER A 158 -6.20 12.57 -15.08
CA SER A 158 -6.02 11.34 -14.30
C SER A 158 -6.37 11.53 -12.82
N ILE A 159 -6.65 10.42 -12.13
CA ILE A 159 -6.77 10.36 -10.67
C ILE A 159 -5.41 9.98 -10.11
N VAL A 160 -4.88 10.79 -9.18
CA VAL A 160 -3.56 10.58 -8.59
C VAL A 160 -3.69 10.30 -7.10
N ILE A 161 -3.19 9.17 -6.65
CA ILE A 161 -3.14 8.77 -5.24
C ILE A 161 -1.69 8.75 -4.79
N ASP A 162 -1.37 9.61 -3.85
CA ASP A 162 -0.07 9.67 -3.20
C ASP A 162 -0.12 8.94 -1.85
N VAL A 163 0.63 7.83 -1.74
CA VAL A 163 0.75 7.01 -0.53
C VAL A 163 2.05 7.32 0.21
N GLY A 164 2.94 8.11 -0.41
CA GLY A 164 4.24 8.44 0.13
C GLY A 164 4.15 9.28 1.40
N ILE A 165 4.97 8.94 2.39
CA ILE A 165 5.19 9.77 3.59
C ILE A 165 6.69 9.95 3.76
N ASN A 166 7.19 11.11 3.36
CA ASN A 166 8.61 11.42 3.37
C ASN A 166 8.89 12.63 4.26
N LYS A 167 9.85 12.51 5.17
CA LYS A 167 10.33 13.64 5.97
C LYS A 167 11.44 14.37 5.22
N VAL A 168 11.20 15.63 4.87
CA VAL A 168 12.18 16.51 4.22
C VAL A 168 12.36 17.75 5.10
N GLY A 169 13.46 17.82 5.85
CA GLY A 169 13.62 18.79 6.92
C GLY A 169 12.55 18.60 8.00
N ASP A 170 11.79 19.65 8.29
CA ASP A 170 10.68 19.64 9.26
C ASP A 170 9.31 19.41 8.61
N LYS A 171 9.27 19.17 7.30
CA LYS A 171 8.01 18.95 6.57
C LYS A 171 7.82 17.50 6.19
N ILE A 172 6.55 17.08 6.15
CA ILE A 172 6.14 15.82 5.56
C ILE A 172 5.65 16.11 4.15
N VAL A 173 6.15 15.33 3.18
CA VAL A 173 5.76 15.43 1.77
C VAL A 173 5.51 14.03 1.20
N GLY A 174 4.71 13.96 0.15
CA GLY A 174 4.43 12.72 -0.56
C GLY A 174 5.49 12.35 -1.61
N ASP A 175 5.18 11.28 -2.34
CA ASP A 175 5.93 10.83 -3.51
C ASP A 175 5.59 11.68 -4.75
N VAL A 176 4.49 12.43 -4.71
CA VAL A 176 4.04 13.31 -5.79
C VAL A 176 4.35 14.76 -5.45
N ASP A 177 4.79 15.53 -6.41
CA ASP A 177 4.91 16.98 -6.29
C ASP A 177 3.52 17.61 -6.46
N PHE A 178 2.77 17.68 -5.35
CA PHE A 178 1.36 18.04 -5.29
C PHE A 178 1.08 19.35 -6.05
N ASP A 179 1.88 20.39 -5.81
CA ASP A 179 1.64 21.72 -6.39
C ASP A 179 1.78 21.74 -7.91
N SER A 180 2.68 20.92 -8.46
CA SER A 180 2.87 20.83 -9.92
C SER A 180 1.80 19.94 -10.60
N VAL A 181 1.26 18.94 -9.87
CA VAL A 181 0.38 17.91 -10.44
C VAL A 181 -1.11 18.26 -10.31
N LYS A 182 -1.49 19.02 -9.28
CA LYS A 182 -2.90 19.28 -8.95
C LYS A 182 -3.72 19.89 -10.09
N GLU A 183 -3.15 20.79 -10.85
CA GLU A 183 -3.86 21.50 -11.94
C GLU A 183 -4.11 20.59 -13.17
N LYS A 184 -3.31 19.53 -13.32
CA LYS A 184 -3.39 18.59 -14.44
C LYS A 184 -4.27 17.37 -14.13
N SER A 185 -4.43 17.05 -12.85
CA SER A 185 -5.19 15.88 -12.41
C SER A 185 -6.68 16.18 -12.23
N LYS A 186 -7.54 15.17 -12.51
CA LYS A 186 -8.97 15.21 -12.16
C LYS A 186 -9.16 15.28 -10.64
N ALA A 187 -8.33 14.55 -9.92
CA ALA A 187 -8.28 14.55 -8.46
C ALA A 187 -6.91 14.07 -7.99
N ILE A 188 -6.45 14.58 -6.87
CA ILE A 188 -5.19 14.20 -6.23
C ILE A 188 -5.32 14.22 -4.72
N THR A 189 -4.73 13.24 -4.04
CA THR A 189 -4.65 13.24 -2.57
C THR A 189 -3.47 14.10 -2.11
N PRO A 190 -3.66 14.99 -1.10
CA PRO A 190 -2.55 15.71 -0.49
C PRO A 190 -1.78 14.81 0.49
N VAL A 191 -0.54 15.19 0.80
CA VAL A 191 0.27 14.67 1.90
C VAL A 191 0.88 15.88 2.61
N PRO A 192 0.68 16.04 3.92
CA PRO A 192 -0.20 15.31 4.84
C PRO A 192 -1.66 15.54 4.61
#